data_21fdd9ae632ed52b67b67aa480eb9fe0
#
_entry.id   21fdd9ae632ed52b67b67aa480eb9fe0
#
_cell.length_a   1.000
_cell.length_b   1.000
_cell.length_c   1.000
_cell.angle_alpha   90.00
_cell.angle_beta   90.00
_cell.angle_gamma   90.00
#
_symmetry.space_group_name_H-M   'P 1'
#
loop_
_entity.id
_entity.type
_entity.pdbx_description
1 polymer ?
#
loop_
_entity_poly.entity_id
_entity_poly.type
_entity_poly.pdbx_seq_one_letter_code
_entity_poly.pdbx_strand_id
1 'polypeptide(L)'
;MKSEDILRFTISSLLLLCFLSARAQEKELDTARYKDRYGLRVGADIFTPIYGLFDEDRQGFELVADYRLAKRFWVAGEMGYLDKLVTEDYYNYRSAGGYLKVGADFNAYQNWVGMENMIVVGMRYGYSNYDITLNEYTVNSDPYLDPEIKNESISYDNLNAQWIELVLGLKVEV
;
A
#
# COMPACT_ATOMS: atom_id res chain seq x y z
N MET A 1 18.00 8.55 30.80
CA MET A 1 17.05 8.62 29.71
C MET A 1 17.09 7.30 28.99
N LYS A 2 15.98 6.55 28.95
CA LYS A 2 15.97 5.22 28.29
C LYS A 2 16.06 5.40 26.78
N SER A 3 16.67 4.48 26.09
CA SER A 3 16.88 4.53 24.63
C SER A 3 15.57 4.74 23.85
N GLU A 4 14.48 4.23 24.38
CA GLU A 4 13.13 4.42 23.82
C GLU A 4 12.61 5.86 23.87
N ASP A 5 12.99 6.63 24.92
CA ASP A 5 12.58 8.02 25.05
C ASP A 5 13.33 8.90 24.04
N ILE A 6 14.60 8.57 23.76
CA ILE A 6 15.41 9.24 22.74
C ILE A 6 14.83 8.99 21.35
N LEU A 7 14.46 7.75 21.05
CA LEU A 7 13.88 7.38 19.76
C LEU A 7 12.53 8.08 19.52
N ARG A 8 11.67 8.12 20.53
CA ARG A 8 10.37 8.84 20.44
C ARG A 8 10.57 10.34 20.24
N PHE A 9 11.52 10.93 20.94
CA PHE A 9 11.82 12.35 20.81
C PHE A 9 12.40 12.69 19.44
N THR A 10 13.30 11.87 18.90
CA THR A 10 13.88 12.06 17.57
C THR A 10 12.85 11.91 16.46
N ILE A 11 11.97 10.91 16.52
CA ILE A 11 10.88 10.73 15.55
C ILE A 11 9.90 11.89 15.61
N SER A 12 9.50 12.33 16.80
CA SER A 12 8.60 13.46 16.99
C SER A 12 9.19 14.78 16.48
N SER A 13 10.48 14.99 16.72
CA SER A 13 11.21 16.17 16.24
C SER A 13 11.37 16.16 14.71
N LEU A 14 11.63 15.00 14.12
CA LEU A 14 11.72 14.84 12.66
C LEU A 14 10.37 15.11 11.98
N LEU A 15 9.29 14.57 12.55
CA LEU A 15 7.93 14.84 12.08
C LEU A 15 7.59 16.33 12.16
N LEU A 16 7.93 17.00 13.27
CA LEU A 16 7.69 18.44 13.44
C LEU A 16 8.47 19.27 12.43
N LEU A 17 9.73 18.90 12.13
CA LEU A 17 10.54 19.55 11.10
C LEU A 17 9.95 19.38 9.69
N CYS A 18 9.41 18.21 9.36
CA CYS A 18 8.72 17.98 8.10
C CYS A 18 7.46 18.83 7.95
N PHE A 19 6.70 19.03 9.03
CA PHE A 19 5.52 19.91 9.02
C PHE A 19 5.88 21.39 8.89
N LEU A 20 6.98 21.84 9.46
CA LEU A 20 7.44 23.24 9.37
C LEU A 20 7.98 23.56 7.98
N SER A 21 8.68 22.66 7.33
CA SER A 21 9.21 22.84 5.97
C SER A 21 8.09 22.88 4.90
N ALA A 22 6.96 22.21 5.14
CA ALA A 22 5.83 22.22 4.22
C ALA A 22 5.15 23.60 4.10
N ARG A 23 5.28 24.47 5.09
CA ARG A 23 4.72 25.84 5.03
C ARG A 23 5.63 26.91 4.41
N ALA A 24 6.90 26.60 4.20
CA ALA A 24 7.90 27.61 3.80
C ALA A 24 7.99 27.86 2.28
N GLN A 25 7.25 27.15 1.44
CA GLN A 25 7.40 27.21 -0.03
C GLN A 25 6.24 27.83 -0.79
N GLU A 26 5.32 28.49 -0.14
CA GLU A 26 4.21 29.16 -0.83
C GLU A 26 4.54 30.61 -1.16
N LYS A 27 5.37 30.82 -2.19
CA LYS A 27 5.46 32.10 -2.87
C LYS A 27 4.57 32.04 -4.11
N GLU A 28 3.34 32.51 -3.97
CA GLU A 28 2.40 32.63 -5.08
C GLU A 28 2.96 33.57 -6.13
N LEU A 29 3.27 33.05 -7.31
CA LEU A 29 3.23 33.85 -8.53
C LEU A 29 1.75 33.92 -8.95
N ASP A 30 1.18 35.13 -8.82
CA ASP A 30 -0.15 35.49 -9.27
C ASP A 30 -0.21 35.38 -10.81
N THR A 31 -0.61 34.23 -11.33
CA THR A 31 -0.92 34.05 -12.74
C THR A 31 -2.30 33.46 -12.87
N ALA A 32 -3.22 34.29 -13.34
CA ALA A 32 -4.57 34.01 -13.86
C ALA A 32 -5.31 32.88 -13.09
N ARG A 33 -6.42 33.26 -12.46
CA ARG A 33 -7.35 32.40 -11.70
C ARG A 33 -7.74 31.11 -12.46
N TYR A 34 -6.83 30.17 -12.55
CA TYR A 34 -7.19 28.79 -12.85
C TYR A 34 -7.70 28.17 -11.54
N LYS A 35 -8.99 27.94 -11.50
CA LYS A 35 -9.64 27.34 -10.32
C LYS A 35 -9.27 25.87 -10.30
N ASP A 36 -8.31 25.51 -9.46
CA ASP A 36 -7.97 24.10 -9.20
C ASP A 36 -9.25 23.30 -8.88
N ARG A 37 -9.51 22.25 -9.63
CA ARG A 37 -10.66 21.38 -9.38
C ARG A 37 -10.39 20.56 -8.12
N TYR A 38 -11.11 20.86 -7.06
CA TYR A 38 -11.22 19.98 -5.92
C TYR A 38 -12.21 18.87 -6.28
N GLY A 39 -11.82 17.63 -6.14
CA GLY A 39 -12.70 16.53 -6.54
C GLY A 39 -12.27 15.19 -5.99
N LEU A 40 -13.25 14.30 -5.93
CA LEU A 40 -13.06 12.89 -5.66
C LEU A 40 -12.69 12.20 -6.96
N ARG A 41 -11.61 11.42 -6.96
CA ARG A 41 -11.29 10.46 -8.01
C ARG A 41 -11.47 9.07 -7.48
N VAL A 42 -12.06 8.20 -8.29
CA VAL A 42 -12.26 6.79 -7.98
C VAL A 42 -11.66 5.97 -9.12
N GLY A 43 -10.95 4.94 -8.79
CA GLY A 43 -10.34 4.02 -9.73
C GLY A 43 -10.41 2.58 -9.22
N ALA A 44 -10.06 1.67 -10.08
CA ALA A 44 -9.88 0.27 -9.75
C ALA A 44 -8.53 -0.19 -10.30
N ASP A 45 -7.86 -1.07 -9.57
CA ASP A 45 -6.72 -1.79 -10.10
C ASP A 45 -7.22 -2.84 -11.10
N ILE A 46 -6.76 -2.70 -12.33
CA ILE A 46 -7.07 -3.66 -13.40
C ILE A 46 -5.97 -4.72 -13.54
N PHE A 47 -4.79 -4.46 -12.99
CA PHE A 47 -3.65 -5.36 -13.14
C PHE A 47 -3.84 -6.65 -12.35
N THR A 48 -4.30 -6.56 -11.10
CA THR A 48 -4.51 -7.72 -10.23
C THR A 48 -5.53 -8.70 -10.82
N PRO A 49 -6.73 -8.28 -11.28
CA PRO A 49 -7.67 -9.18 -11.95
C PRO A 49 -7.13 -9.77 -13.27
N ILE A 50 -6.44 -8.95 -14.09
CA ILE A 50 -5.85 -9.44 -15.35
C ILE A 50 -4.75 -10.47 -15.07
N TYR A 51 -3.90 -10.21 -14.08
CA TYR A 51 -2.85 -11.16 -13.68
C TYR A 51 -3.45 -12.50 -13.24
N GLY A 52 -4.55 -12.48 -12.48
CA GLY A 52 -5.30 -13.68 -12.08
C GLY A 52 -5.92 -14.50 -13.23
N LEU A 53 -6.04 -13.93 -14.46
CA LEU A 53 -6.43 -14.70 -15.63
C LEU A 53 -5.26 -15.54 -16.20
N PHE A 54 -4.03 -15.19 -15.89
CA PHE A 54 -2.83 -15.90 -16.34
C PHE A 54 -2.20 -16.75 -15.23
N ASP A 55 -2.52 -16.45 -13.99
CA ASP A 55 -2.00 -17.12 -12.80
C ASP A 55 -3.19 -17.50 -11.90
N GLU A 56 -3.61 -18.77 -11.96
CA GLU A 56 -4.74 -19.29 -11.20
C GLU A 56 -4.48 -19.27 -9.68
N ASP A 57 -3.21 -19.18 -9.28
CA ASP A 57 -2.79 -19.17 -7.89
C ASP A 57 -2.95 -17.80 -7.22
N ARG A 58 -3.33 -16.77 -7.98
CA ARG A 58 -3.51 -15.42 -7.45
C ARG A 58 -4.74 -14.73 -8.01
N GLN A 59 -5.68 -14.44 -7.14
CA GLN A 59 -6.92 -13.72 -7.49
C GLN A 59 -7.13 -12.55 -6.52
N GLY A 60 -7.65 -11.45 -7.04
CA GLY A 60 -7.94 -10.30 -6.20
C GLY A 60 -8.51 -9.12 -6.97
N PHE A 61 -8.89 -8.11 -6.21
CA PHE A 61 -9.29 -6.81 -6.75
C PHE A 61 -8.93 -5.71 -5.76
N GLU A 62 -8.71 -4.51 -6.27
CA GLU A 62 -8.48 -3.32 -5.46
C GLU A 62 -9.25 -2.13 -6.02
N LEU A 63 -9.92 -1.40 -5.14
CA LEU A 63 -10.55 -0.13 -5.42
C LEU A 63 -9.74 0.97 -4.74
N VAL A 64 -9.53 2.05 -5.47
CA VAL A 64 -8.78 3.21 -5.01
C VAL A 64 -9.64 4.47 -5.09
N ALA A 65 -9.51 5.34 -4.12
CA ALA A 65 -10.14 6.64 -4.15
C ALA A 65 -9.20 7.69 -3.58
N ASP A 66 -9.14 8.85 -4.19
CA ASP A 66 -8.41 9.98 -3.66
C ASP A 66 -9.24 11.27 -3.73
N TYR A 67 -9.05 12.12 -2.73
CA TYR A 67 -9.71 13.41 -2.63
C TYR A 67 -8.69 14.53 -2.43
N ARG A 68 -8.79 15.56 -3.26
CA ARG A 68 -7.90 16.72 -3.21
C ARG A 68 -8.27 17.62 -2.04
N LEU A 69 -7.40 17.72 -1.05
CA LEU A 69 -7.55 18.62 0.10
C LEU A 69 -6.96 20.01 -0.16
N ALA A 70 -5.84 20.06 -0.86
CA ALA A 70 -5.12 21.28 -1.17
C ALA A 70 -4.42 21.17 -2.53
N LYS A 71 -3.84 22.26 -3.00
CA LYS A 71 -3.19 22.37 -4.33
C LYS A 71 -2.24 21.21 -4.66
N ARG A 72 -1.52 20.70 -3.64
CA ARG A 72 -0.49 19.66 -3.80
C ARG A 72 -0.74 18.42 -2.91
N PHE A 73 -1.85 18.38 -2.16
CA PHE A 73 -2.13 17.32 -1.20
C PHE A 73 -3.46 16.63 -1.49
N TRP A 74 -3.42 15.30 -1.48
CA TRP A 74 -4.57 14.43 -1.58
C TRP A 74 -4.62 13.50 -0.38
N VAL A 75 -5.82 13.17 0.08
CA VAL A 75 -6.04 12.01 0.94
C VAL A 75 -6.44 10.87 0.04
N ALA A 76 -5.88 9.69 0.28
CA ALA A 76 -6.18 8.52 -0.50
C ALA A 76 -6.59 7.36 0.40
N GLY A 77 -7.51 6.55 -0.11
CA GLY A 77 -7.95 5.30 0.47
C GLY A 77 -7.95 4.21 -0.58
N GLU A 78 -7.56 3.02 -0.18
CA GLU A 78 -7.52 1.84 -1.02
C GLU A 78 -8.15 0.69 -0.24
N MET A 79 -8.99 -0.11 -0.90
CA MET A 79 -9.56 -1.32 -0.32
C MET A 79 -9.49 -2.44 -1.33
N GLY A 80 -9.18 -3.63 -0.85
CA GLY A 80 -9.06 -4.78 -1.72
C GLY A 80 -9.24 -6.09 -1.00
N TYR A 81 -9.27 -7.12 -1.81
CA TYR A 81 -9.27 -8.52 -1.39
C TYR A 81 -8.25 -9.26 -2.23
N LEU A 82 -7.46 -10.10 -1.60
CA LEU A 82 -6.46 -10.94 -2.24
C LEU A 82 -6.61 -12.38 -1.76
N ASP A 83 -6.59 -13.31 -2.69
CA ASP A 83 -6.50 -14.74 -2.47
C ASP A 83 -5.28 -15.26 -3.22
N LYS A 84 -4.35 -15.87 -2.51
CA LYS A 84 -3.10 -16.34 -3.07
C LYS A 84 -2.77 -17.73 -2.54
N LEU A 85 -2.53 -18.65 -3.48
CA LEU A 85 -1.91 -19.93 -3.21
C LEU A 85 -0.39 -19.79 -3.40
N VAL A 86 0.37 -20.24 -2.44
CA VAL A 86 1.84 -20.26 -2.50
C VAL A 86 2.30 -21.69 -2.41
N THR A 87 2.97 -22.16 -3.46
CA THR A 87 3.55 -23.50 -3.53
C THR A 87 5.06 -23.35 -3.62
N GLU A 88 5.75 -23.82 -2.59
CA GLU A 88 7.20 -23.86 -2.49
C GLU A 88 7.66 -25.31 -2.27
N ASP A 89 8.95 -25.57 -2.36
CA ASP A 89 9.52 -26.92 -2.27
C ASP A 89 9.18 -27.68 -0.97
N TYR A 90 8.92 -26.92 0.12
CA TYR A 90 8.74 -27.50 1.46
C TYR A 90 7.38 -27.22 2.08
N TYR A 91 6.55 -26.37 1.46
CA TYR A 91 5.22 -26.05 1.98
C TYR A 91 4.30 -25.53 0.87
N ASN A 92 3.01 -25.78 1.07
CA ASN A 92 1.94 -25.22 0.26
C ASN A 92 0.93 -24.58 1.20
N TYR A 93 0.63 -23.31 1.01
CA TYR A 93 -0.39 -22.62 1.78
C TYR A 93 -1.21 -21.67 0.92
N ARG A 94 -2.46 -21.47 1.33
CA ARG A 94 -3.36 -20.47 0.77
C ARG A 94 -3.56 -19.34 1.77
N SER A 95 -3.45 -18.11 1.34
CA SER A 95 -3.75 -16.92 2.14
C SER A 95 -4.84 -16.14 1.44
N ALA A 96 -5.94 -15.86 2.16
CA ALA A 96 -7.08 -15.13 1.62
C ALA A 96 -7.56 -14.09 2.63
N GLY A 97 -7.77 -12.84 2.17
CA GLY A 97 -8.22 -11.79 3.07
C GLY A 97 -8.41 -10.44 2.42
N GLY A 98 -9.09 -9.57 3.19
CA GLY A 98 -9.34 -8.19 2.82
C GLY A 98 -8.37 -7.23 3.49
N TYR A 99 -8.14 -6.10 2.84
CA TYR A 99 -7.33 -5.03 3.39
C TYR A 99 -7.92 -3.66 3.12
N LEU A 100 -7.55 -2.72 3.98
CA LEU A 100 -7.85 -1.30 3.85
C LEU A 100 -6.56 -0.52 4.05
N LYS A 101 -6.29 0.44 3.16
CA LYS A 101 -5.17 1.37 3.29
C LYS A 101 -5.70 2.80 3.28
N VAL A 102 -5.15 3.63 4.13
CA VAL A 102 -5.45 5.07 4.16
C VAL A 102 -4.15 5.86 4.22
N GLY A 103 -4.13 7.00 3.57
CA GLY A 103 -2.92 7.79 3.56
C GLY A 103 -3.05 9.12 2.85
N ALA A 104 -1.91 9.70 2.52
CA ALA A 104 -1.83 10.98 1.86
C ALA A 104 -0.79 10.97 0.74
N ASP A 105 -1.10 11.70 -0.30
CA ASP A 105 -0.26 11.90 -1.47
C ASP A 105 0.15 13.37 -1.58
N PHE A 106 1.42 13.58 -1.86
CA PHE A 106 1.98 14.87 -2.18
C PHE A 106 2.41 14.89 -3.65
N ASN A 107 1.94 15.92 -4.39
CA ASN A 107 2.42 16.15 -5.75
C ASN A 107 3.75 16.91 -5.71
N ALA A 108 4.83 16.23 -6.04
CA ALA A 108 6.18 16.79 -6.11
C ALA A 108 6.43 17.59 -7.41
N TYR A 109 5.57 17.40 -8.41
CA TYR A 109 5.72 18.04 -9.72
C TYR A 109 4.92 19.35 -9.80
N GLN A 110 5.53 20.37 -10.40
CA GLN A 110 4.85 21.63 -10.73
C GLN A 110 4.43 21.61 -12.20
N ASN A 111 3.14 21.51 -12.43
CA ASN A 111 2.58 21.52 -13.78
C ASN A 111 2.64 22.92 -14.42
N TRP A 112 2.63 22.93 -15.73
CA TRP A 112 2.28 24.13 -16.48
C TRP A 112 0.78 24.40 -16.33
N VAL A 113 0.39 25.65 -16.55
CA VAL A 113 -1.00 26.09 -16.43
C VAL A 113 -1.90 25.24 -17.35
N GLY A 114 -2.92 24.62 -16.77
CA GLY A 114 -3.87 23.77 -17.49
C GLY A 114 -3.52 22.29 -17.61
N MET A 115 -2.43 21.84 -17.01
CA MET A 115 -2.07 20.41 -16.94
C MET A 115 -2.25 19.86 -15.53
N GLU A 116 -2.76 18.63 -15.39
CA GLU A 116 -2.93 17.94 -14.12
C GLU A 116 -2.05 16.68 -13.97
N ASN A 117 -0.90 16.65 -14.66
CA ASN A 117 0.08 15.59 -14.47
C ASN A 117 0.72 15.67 -13.08
N MET A 118 1.01 14.53 -12.47
CA MET A 118 1.56 14.50 -11.11
C MET A 118 2.66 13.47 -10.98
N ILE A 119 3.73 13.87 -10.28
CA ILE A 119 4.66 12.94 -9.67
C ILE A 119 4.27 12.85 -8.20
N VAL A 120 3.75 11.70 -7.82
CA VAL A 120 3.17 11.48 -6.50
C VAL A 120 4.17 10.82 -5.59
N VAL A 121 4.36 11.41 -4.42
CA VAL A 121 5.03 10.80 -3.29
C VAL A 121 4.02 10.68 -2.17
N GLY A 122 3.74 9.47 -1.73
CA GLY A 122 2.70 9.21 -0.75
C GLY A 122 3.12 8.23 0.33
N MET A 123 2.30 8.16 1.36
CA MET A 123 2.42 7.20 2.43
C MET A 123 1.04 6.62 2.73
N ARG A 124 1.00 5.31 2.98
CA ARG A 124 -0.20 4.58 3.36
C ARG A 124 0.03 3.86 4.67
N TYR A 125 -0.99 3.83 5.48
CA TYR A 125 -1.12 2.90 6.60
C TYR A 125 -2.12 1.84 6.19
N GLY A 126 -1.68 0.59 6.20
CA GLY A 126 -2.46 -0.58 5.82
C GLY A 126 -2.87 -1.41 7.03
N TYR A 127 -4.09 -1.92 6.97
CA TYR A 127 -4.63 -2.92 7.87
C TYR A 127 -5.26 -4.04 7.05
N SER A 128 -4.99 -5.27 7.42
CA SER A 128 -5.57 -6.46 6.80
C SER A 128 -6.10 -7.42 7.84
N ASN A 129 -7.20 -8.08 7.48
CA ASN A 129 -7.69 -9.27 8.17
C ASN A 129 -7.72 -10.41 7.14
N TYR A 130 -7.10 -11.53 7.46
CA TYR A 130 -6.92 -12.63 6.53
C TYR A 130 -6.82 -13.98 7.24
N ASP A 131 -7.05 -15.02 6.47
CA ASP A 131 -6.90 -16.41 6.91
C ASP A 131 -5.75 -17.07 6.16
N ILE A 132 -5.05 -18.00 6.81
CA ILE A 132 -4.02 -18.83 6.20
C ILE A 132 -4.42 -20.28 6.40
N THR A 133 -4.41 -21.05 5.31
CA THR A 133 -4.56 -22.51 5.35
C THR A 133 -3.28 -23.15 4.82
N LEU A 134 -2.55 -23.80 5.69
CA LEU A 134 -1.40 -24.63 5.32
C LEU A 134 -1.95 -26.00 4.85
N ASN A 135 -1.72 -26.32 3.57
CA ASN A 135 -2.24 -27.54 2.96
C ASN A 135 -1.25 -28.70 3.04
N GLU A 136 0.04 -28.40 2.88
CA GLU A 136 1.10 -29.37 2.84
C GLU A 136 2.39 -28.78 3.38
N TYR A 137 3.13 -29.60 4.11
CA TYR A 137 4.48 -29.24 4.56
C TYR A 137 5.38 -30.46 4.67
N THR A 138 6.67 -30.25 4.45
CA THR A 138 7.69 -31.30 4.54
C THR A 138 8.43 -31.20 5.86
N VAL A 139 8.44 -32.28 6.59
CA VAL A 139 9.25 -32.45 7.80
C VAL A 139 10.55 -33.16 7.43
N ASN A 140 11.64 -32.86 8.12
CA ASN A 140 12.96 -33.42 7.85
C ASN A 140 13.50 -33.07 6.44
N SER A 141 13.70 -31.80 6.18
CA SER A 141 14.34 -31.33 4.96
C SER A 141 15.87 -31.52 4.96
N ASP A 142 16.42 -32.26 5.91
CA ASP A 142 17.84 -32.62 5.98
C ASP A 142 18.19 -33.62 4.88
N PRO A 143 19.28 -33.41 4.09
CA PRO A 143 19.66 -34.33 3.02
C PRO A 143 20.04 -35.75 3.47
N TYR A 144 20.19 -35.96 4.76
CA TYR A 144 20.51 -37.29 5.35
C TYR A 144 19.29 -38.04 5.90
N LEU A 145 18.12 -37.42 5.94
CA LEU A 145 16.87 -38.03 6.41
C LEU A 145 15.88 -38.02 5.25
N ASP A 146 15.08 -39.10 5.17
CA ASP A 146 14.00 -39.16 4.18
C ASP A 146 12.98 -38.09 4.49
N PRO A 147 12.61 -37.23 3.51
CA PRO A 147 11.60 -36.21 3.69
C PRO A 147 10.23 -36.83 3.96
N GLU A 148 9.61 -36.42 5.03
CA GLU A 148 8.24 -36.81 5.36
C GLU A 148 7.27 -35.70 4.96
N ILE A 149 6.46 -35.93 3.92
CA ILE A 149 5.43 -35.01 3.47
C ILE A 149 4.17 -35.21 4.28
N LYS A 150 3.71 -34.15 4.94
CA LYS A 150 2.47 -34.13 5.72
C LYS A 150 1.41 -33.33 4.96
N ASN A 151 0.34 -34.04 4.61
CA ASN A 151 -0.85 -33.47 3.95
C ASN A 151 -1.94 -33.23 5.01
N GLU A 152 -1.63 -32.41 6.01
CA GLU A 152 -2.58 -32.04 7.06
C GLU A 152 -2.95 -30.58 6.87
N SER A 153 -4.24 -30.30 6.62
CA SER A 153 -4.73 -28.95 6.51
C SER A 153 -4.81 -28.30 7.89
N ILE A 154 -4.00 -27.27 8.12
CA ILE A 154 -4.01 -26.47 9.33
C ILE A 154 -4.46 -25.06 8.99
N SER A 155 -5.62 -24.65 9.54
CA SER A 155 -6.14 -23.30 9.32
C SER A 155 -5.86 -22.39 10.49
N TYR A 156 -5.45 -21.17 10.17
CA TYR A 156 -5.29 -20.04 11.08
C TYR A 156 -6.22 -18.93 10.61
N ASP A 157 -7.28 -18.69 11.39
CA ASP A 157 -8.34 -17.73 11.03
C ASP A 157 -8.17 -16.41 11.78
N ASN A 158 -8.72 -15.32 11.21
CA ASN A 158 -8.73 -14.00 11.81
C ASN A 158 -7.34 -13.43 12.13
N LEU A 159 -6.37 -13.69 11.30
CA LEU A 159 -5.06 -13.06 11.41
C LEU A 159 -5.13 -11.59 11.03
N ASN A 160 -4.37 -10.76 11.72
CA ASN A 160 -4.31 -9.34 11.46
C ASN A 160 -2.89 -8.89 11.12
N ALA A 161 -2.75 -8.06 10.12
CA ALA A 161 -1.50 -7.41 9.79
C ALA A 161 -1.69 -5.88 9.69
N GLN A 162 -0.63 -5.16 10.06
CA GLN A 162 -0.56 -3.71 9.95
C GLN A 162 0.79 -3.34 9.38
N TRP A 163 0.82 -2.37 8.46
CA TRP A 163 2.06 -1.95 7.83
C TRP A 163 2.00 -0.49 7.37
N ILE A 164 3.15 0.03 7.00
CA ILE A 164 3.30 1.34 6.37
C ILE A 164 3.93 1.13 4.99
N GLU A 165 3.34 1.77 3.98
CA GLU A 165 3.85 1.78 2.61
C GLU A 165 4.31 3.18 2.22
N LEU A 166 5.40 3.26 1.46
CA LEU A 166 5.78 4.44 0.71
C LEU A 166 5.33 4.26 -0.74
N VAL A 167 4.62 5.26 -1.25
CA VAL A 167 4.06 5.24 -2.60
C VAL A 167 4.81 6.24 -3.47
N LEU A 168 5.29 5.76 -4.62
CA LEU A 168 5.82 6.61 -5.69
C LEU A 168 5.02 6.32 -6.95
N GLY A 169 4.48 7.34 -7.57
CA GLY A 169 3.61 7.16 -8.73
C GLY A 169 3.66 8.33 -9.71
N LEU A 170 3.26 8.01 -10.94
CA LEU A 170 3.03 8.98 -11.99
C LEU A 170 1.55 8.94 -12.33
N LYS A 171 0.88 10.09 -12.29
CA LYS A 171 -0.50 10.25 -12.77
C LYS A 171 -0.46 11.17 -13.98
N VAL A 172 -0.95 10.70 -15.10
CA VAL A 172 -1.00 11.44 -16.37
C VAL A 172 -2.46 11.66 -16.74
N GLU A 173 -2.80 12.90 -17.07
CA GLU A 173 -4.10 13.24 -17.64
C GLU A 173 -4.06 12.97 -19.17
N VAL A 174 -5.01 12.21 -19.66
CA VAL A 174 -5.18 11.86 -21.08
C VAL A 174 -6.41 12.54 -21.65
#